data_40695d48a69b0ee3d7d1cbcb1a3456c6
#
_entry.id   40695d48a69b0ee3d7d1cbcb1a3456c6
#
_cell.length_a   1.000
_cell.length_b   1.000
_cell.length_c   1.000
_cell.angle_alpha   90.00
_cell.angle_beta   90.00
_cell.angle_gamma   90.00
#
_symmetry.space_group_name_H-M   'P 1'
#
loop_
_entity.id
_entity.type
_entity.pdbx_description
1 polymer ?
#
loop_
_entity_poly.entity_id
_entity_poly.type
_entity_poly.pdbx_seq_one_letter_code
_entity_poly.pdbx_strand_id
1 'polypeptide(L)'
;MDAHGTAVTVGCDRYSGGVKQSARGALIVFEGGDGAGKSTQATALVAALRRDGRTVTLTREPGGTPLAESVRSLVLDPSHAPVSAVTEALLFASARADHVARRIRPALERGEVVICDRFVDSSVSYQGAGRGLGTERVLELNRWAVQGLVPELTVLLDVDQTTAEARRRERAVVTDRMESEARAFHDAVNAAFRELAAQAPSRYLVLDASAPAAELTDAIVDRVTGILAEHTEVSA
;
A
#
# COMPACT_ATOMS: atom_id res chain seq x y z
N MET A 1 47.07 25.64 5.01
CA MET A 1 45.80 25.86 5.72
C MET A 1 44.81 24.85 5.12
N ASP A 2 44.77 23.68 5.75
CA ASP A 2 44.05 22.53 5.23
C ASP A 2 42.63 22.52 5.75
N ALA A 3 41.67 22.56 4.81
CA ALA A 3 40.25 22.39 5.12
C ALA A 3 39.90 20.90 4.99
N HIS A 4 39.87 20.19 6.10
CA HIS A 4 39.35 18.83 6.17
C HIS A 4 37.84 18.85 6.16
N GLY A 5 37.25 18.50 5.03
CA GLY A 5 35.82 18.18 4.91
C GLY A 5 35.55 16.78 5.48
N THR A 6 34.95 16.73 6.65
CA THR A 6 34.50 15.47 7.27
C THR A 6 33.21 15.04 6.57
N ALA A 7 33.28 14.00 5.75
CA ALA A 7 32.09 13.33 5.21
C ALA A 7 31.37 12.61 6.35
N VAL A 8 30.18 13.05 6.68
CA VAL A 8 29.28 12.36 7.60
C VAL A 8 28.61 11.20 6.86
N THR A 9 29.17 10.01 7.03
CA THR A 9 28.53 8.77 6.60
C THR A 9 27.38 8.49 7.57
N VAL A 10 26.16 8.76 7.16
CA VAL A 10 24.95 8.36 7.91
C VAL A 10 24.79 6.85 7.75
N GLY A 11 25.26 6.10 8.74
CA GLY A 11 25.11 4.67 8.81
C GLY A 11 23.63 4.27 8.89
N CYS A 12 23.21 3.44 7.95
CA CYS A 12 21.87 2.86 7.83
C CYS A 12 21.66 1.69 8.81
N ASP A 13 21.95 1.89 10.13
CA ASP A 13 21.92 0.77 11.10
C ASP A 13 21.42 1.19 12.48
N ARG A 14 20.19 1.73 12.55
CA ARG A 14 19.54 2.02 13.84
C ARG A 14 18.11 1.51 13.99
N TYR A 15 17.81 0.32 13.48
CA TYR A 15 16.54 -0.36 13.75
C TYR A 15 16.71 -1.81 14.22
N SER A 16 17.76 -2.12 14.99
CA SER A 16 17.91 -3.38 15.72
C SER A 16 17.57 -3.19 17.20
N GLY A 17 16.38 -2.69 17.50
CA GLY A 17 15.79 -2.79 18.82
C GLY A 17 15.05 -4.12 18.92
N GLY A 18 15.71 -5.16 19.45
CA GLY A 18 15.14 -6.48 19.62
C GLY A 18 13.96 -6.47 20.60
N VAL A 19 12.74 -6.31 20.07
CA VAL A 19 11.51 -6.71 20.75
C VAL A 19 11.32 -8.18 20.42
N LYS A 20 11.27 -9.06 21.42
CA LYS A 20 10.90 -10.48 21.26
C LYS A 20 9.60 -10.55 20.48
N GLN A 21 9.66 -11.13 19.30
CA GLN A 21 8.56 -11.29 18.35
C GLN A 21 7.70 -12.47 18.85
N SER A 22 6.80 -12.18 19.82
CA SER A 22 5.65 -13.07 20.03
C SER A 22 4.79 -13.01 18.78
N ALA A 23 4.15 -14.10 18.38
CA ALA A 23 3.37 -14.28 17.15
C ALA A 23 2.70 -12.99 16.64
N ARG A 24 3.44 -12.19 15.88
CA ARG A 24 2.92 -10.98 15.24
C ARG A 24 2.12 -11.40 14.01
N GLY A 25 0.96 -10.78 13.82
CA GLY A 25 0.24 -10.88 12.57
C GLY A 25 1.06 -10.39 11.37
N ALA A 26 0.62 -10.67 10.17
CA ALA A 26 1.27 -10.24 8.94
C ALA A 26 0.45 -9.15 8.23
N LEU A 27 1.10 -8.10 7.70
CA LEU A 27 0.48 -7.07 6.88
C LEU A 27 0.73 -7.35 5.40
N ILE A 28 -0.34 -7.67 4.66
CA ILE A 28 -0.32 -7.88 3.22
C ILE A 28 -1.03 -6.71 2.54
N VAL A 29 -0.36 -6.04 1.63
CA VAL A 29 -0.88 -4.85 0.95
C VAL A 29 -1.10 -5.14 -0.52
N PHE A 30 -2.20 -4.63 -1.06
CA PHE A 30 -2.49 -4.63 -2.49
C PHE A 30 -2.28 -3.25 -3.06
N GLU A 31 -1.48 -3.14 -4.11
CA GLU A 31 -1.16 -1.90 -4.82
C GLU A 31 -1.37 -2.02 -6.33
N GLY A 32 -1.38 -0.91 -7.01
CA GLY A 32 -1.59 -0.80 -8.46
C GLY A 32 -2.63 0.25 -8.83
N GLY A 33 -2.76 0.54 -10.10
CA GLY A 33 -3.69 1.54 -10.65
C GLY A 33 -5.16 1.25 -10.37
N ASP A 34 -6.03 2.23 -10.62
CA ASP A 34 -7.48 2.04 -10.51
C ASP A 34 -7.97 1.13 -11.63
N GLY A 35 -8.81 0.14 -11.29
CA GLY A 35 -9.24 -0.89 -12.23
C GLY A 35 -8.33 -2.13 -12.31
N ALA A 36 -7.20 -2.17 -11.59
CA ALA A 36 -6.28 -3.33 -11.58
C ALA A 36 -6.85 -4.60 -10.94
N GLY A 37 -7.97 -4.52 -10.20
CA GLY A 37 -8.60 -5.70 -9.58
C GLY A 37 -8.21 -5.94 -8.12
N LYS A 38 -7.55 -4.99 -7.45
CA LYS A 38 -7.07 -5.10 -6.06
C LYS A 38 -8.12 -5.62 -5.08
N SER A 39 -9.28 -4.99 -5.02
CA SER A 39 -10.35 -5.37 -4.08
C SER A 39 -10.90 -6.77 -4.35
N THR A 40 -10.93 -7.21 -5.61
CA THR A 40 -11.32 -8.57 -6.01
C THR A 40 -10.33 -9.58 -5.45
N GLN A 41 -9.04 -9.37 -5.67
CA GLN A 41 -7.99 -10.25 -5.21
C GLN A 41 -7.84 -10.24 -3.68
N ALA A 42 -7.96 -9.07 -3.05
CA ALA A 42 -7.98 -8.95 -1.59
C ALA A 42 -9.13 -9.77 -0.97
N THR A 43 -10.33 -9.69 -1.55
CA THR A 43 -11.49 -10.47 -1.08
C THR A 43 -11.28 -11.97 -1.28
N ALA A 44 -10.72 -12.39 -2.41
CA ALA A 44 -10.43 -13.80 -2.69
C ALA A 44 -9.38 -14.36 -1.70
N LEU A 45 -8.30 -13.60 -1.43
CA LEU A 45 -7.30 -13.97 -0.42
C LEU A 45 -7.91 -14.10 0.98
N VAL A 46 -8.77 -13.16 1.40
CA VAL A 46 -9.51 -13.26 2.68
C VAL A 46 -10.28 -14.57 2.77
N ALA A 47 -11.00 -14.93 1.71
CA ALA A 47 -11.79 -16.16 1.69
C ALA A 47 -10.90 -17.41 1.77
N ALA A 48 -9.76 -17.43 1.11
CA ALA A 48 -8.79 -18.52 1.18
C ALA A 48 -8.20 -18.68 2.59
N LEU A 49 -7.66 -17.61 3.16
CA LEU A 49 -7.03 -17.65 4.49
C LEU A 49 -8.01 -18.00 5.61
N ARG A 50 -9.27 -17.55 5.51
CA ARG A 50 -10.31 -17.92 6.48
C ARG A 50 -10.70 -19.39 6.40
N ARG A 51 -10.70 -19.99 5.20
CA ARG A 51 -10.89 -21.46 5.04
C ARG A 51 -9.77 -22.24 5.71
N ASP A 52 -8.56 -21.69 5.72
CA ASP A 52 -7.40 -22.28 6.39
C ASP A 52 -7.35 -21.94 7.90
N GLY A 53 -8.45 -21.43 8.48
CA GLY A 53 -8.60 -21.16 9.90
C GLY A 53 -7.88 -19.90 10.39
N ARG A 54 -7.37 -19.04 9.52
CA ARG A 54 -6.70 -17.79 9.90
C ARG A 54 -7.71 -16.70 10.26
N THR A 55 -7.38 -15.91 11.29
CA THR A 55 -8.12 -14.67 11.60
C THR A 55 -7.61 -13.57 10.70
N VAL A 56 -8.53 -12.96 9.91
CA VAL A 56 -8.17 -11.99 8.88
C VAL A 56 -8.97 -10.70 9.04
N THR A 57 -8.26 -9.58 9.12
CA THR A 57 -8.81 -8.23 9.01
C THR A 57 -8.61 -7.69 7.61
N LEU A 58 -9.72 -7.41 6.90
CA LEU A 58 -9.71 -6.70 5.61
C LEU A 58 -9.95 -5.22 5.85
N THR A 59 -9.14 -4.37 5.21
CA THR A 59 -9.26 -2.91 5.30
C THR A 59 -8.78 -2.24 4.01
N ARG A 60 -8.86 -0.90 3.94
CA ARG A 60 -8.42 -0.12 2.78
C ARG A 60 -7.97 1.28 3.17
N GLU A 61 -7.23 1.92 2.29
CA GLU A 61 -6.84 3.32 2.41
C GLU A 61 -7.25 4.17 1.18
N PRO A 62 -7.56 5.46 1.37
CA PRO A 62 -7.83 6.07 2.67
C PRO A 62 -9.13 5.51 3.26
N GLY A 63 -9.19 5.37 4.60
CA GLY A 63 -10.36 4.86 5.30
C GLY A 63 -10.02 3.88 6.42
N GLY A 64 -10.99 3.04 6.79
CA GLY A 64 -10.81 1.98 7.78
C GLY A 64 -11.05 2.38 9.24
N THR A 65 -11.15 3.67 9.54
CA THR A 65 -11.58 4.23 10.83
C THR A 65 -12.53 5.40 10.61
N PRO A 66 -13.36 5.79 11.58
CA PRO A 66 -14.29 6.92 11.41
C PRO A 66 -13.59 8.21 10.96
N LEU A 67 -12.44 8.55 11.54
CA LEU A 67 -11.67 9.72 11.15
C LEU A 67 -11.10 9.59 9.73
N ALA A 68 -10.50 8.44 9.42
CA ALA A 68 -9.95 8.20 8.10
C ALA A 68 -11.02 8.17 6.98
N GLU A 69 -12.24 7.70 7.28
CA GLU A 69 -13.38 7.80 6.35
C GLU A 69 -13.83 9.25 6.13
N SER A 70 -13.81 10.09 7.17
CA SER A 70 -14.09 11.53 7.02
C SER A 70 -13.05 12.20 6.13
N VAL A 71 -11.77 11.89 6.33
CA VAL A 71 -10.69 12.40 5.47
C VAL A 71 -10.82 11.87 4.04
N ARG A 72 -11.21 10.60 3.85
CA ARG A 72 -11.51 10.03 2.53
C ARG A 72 -12.57 10.84 1.81
N SER A 73 -13.68 11.14 2.48
CA SER A 73 -14.76 11.95 1.91
C SER A 73 -14.27 13.32 1.47
N LEU A 74 -13.40 13.96 2.27
CA LEU A 74 -12.84 15.27 1.92
C LEU A 74 -11.89 15.21 0.73
N VAL A 75 -10.97 14.24 0.71
CA VAL A 75 -9.88 14.21 -0.28
C VAL A 75 -10.32 13.69 -1.65
N LEU A 76 -11.38 12.87 -1.70
CA LEU A 76 -11.90 12.29 -2.94
C LEU A 76 -13.07 13.07 -3.56
N ASP A 77 -13.69 14.00 -2.83
CA ASP A 77 -14.84 14.77 -3.32
C ASP A 77 -14.39 15.77 -4.41
N PRO A 78 -14.92 15.66 -5.63
CA PRO A 78 -14.63 16.59 -6.72
C PRO A 78 -14.99 18.05 -6.40
N SER A 79 -15.94 18.30 -5.49
CA SER A 79 -16.37 19.66 -5.12
C SER A 79 -15.27 20.47 -4.40
N HIS A 80 -14.26 19.78 -3.85
CA HIS A 80 -13.12 20.44 -3.22
C HIS A 80 -11.99 20.79 -4.19
N ALA A 81 -12.13 20.47 -5.48
CA ALA A 81 -11.08 20.79 -6.46
C ALA A 81 -11.01 22.32 -6.72
N PRO A 82 -9.80 22.89 -6.90
CA PRO A 82 -8.50 22.24 -6.86
C PRO A 82 -7.97 22.09 -5.42
N VAL A 83 -7.37 20.94 -5.12
CA VAL A 83 -6.65 20.70 -3.84
C VAL A 83 -5.15 20.83 -4.11
N SER A 84 -4.40 21.55 -3.27
CA SER A 84 -2.96 21.64 -3.44
C SER A 84 -2.30 20.27 -3.20
N ALA A 85 -1.24 19.95 -3.95
CA ALA A 85 -0.54 18.66 -3.85
C ALA A 85 -0.05 18.38 -2.41
N VAL A 86 0.44 19.39 -1.71
CA VAL A 86 0.89 19.26 -0.31
C VAL A 86 -0.28 18.96 0.62
N THR A 87 -1.40 19.70 0.47
CA THR A 87 -2.62 19.44 1.27
C THR A 87 -3.13 18.02 1.03
N GLU A 88 -3.16 17.55 -0.22
CA GLU A 88 -3.55 16.20 -0.59
C GLU A 88 -2.66 15.16 0.11
N ALA A 89 -1.33 15.31 0.04
CA ALA A 89 -0.38 14.40 0.67
C ALA A 89 -0.55 14.34 2.20
N LEU A 90 -0.76 15.50 2.85
CA LEU A 90 -0.98 15.58 4.29
C LEU A 90 -2.30 14.92 4.72
N LEU A 91 -3.37 15.09 3.94
CA LEU A 91 -4.65 14.44 4.20
C LEU A 91 -4.54 12.90 4.11
N PHE A 92 -3.91 12.38 3.06
CA PHE A 92 -3.66 10.95 2.95
C PHE A 92 -2.80 10.42 4.09
N ALA A 93 -1.73 11.14 4.47
CA ALA A 93 -0.85 10.75 5.57
C ALA A 93 -1.58 10.78 6.93
N SER A 94 -2.45 11.76 7.17
CA SER A 94 -3.22 11.85 8.42
C SER A 94 -4.24 10.71 8.55
N ALA A 95 -4.95 10.37 7.47
CA ALA A 95 -5.88 9.24 7.44
C ALA A 95 -5.13 7.92 7.72
N ARG A 96 -3.96 7.74 7.11
CA ARG A 96 -3.10 6.56 7.30
C ARG A 96 -2.60 6.45 8.73
N ALA A 97 -2.16 7.55 9.34
CA ALA A 97 -1.69 7.54 10.72
C ALA A 97 -2.77 7.06 11.70
N ASP A 98 -4.00 7.55 11.57
CA ASP A 98 -5.13 7.10 12.39
C ASP A 98 -5.50 5.64 12.12
N HIS A 99 -5.51 5.24 10.83
CA HIS A 99 -5.79 3.87 10.41
C HIS A 99 -4.77 2.87 10.97
N VAL A 100 -3.49 3.16 10.87
CA VAL A 100 -2.42 2.31 11.44
C VAL A 100 -2.56 2.21 12.95
N ALA A 101 -2.72 3.34 13.64
CA ALA A 101 -2.78 3.36 15.11
C ALA A 101 -4.02 2.64 15.68
N ARG A 102 -5.18 2.78 15.03
CA ARG A 102 -6.46 2.34 15.60
C ARG A 102 -6.98 1.03 15.02
N ARG A 103 -6.49 0.58 13.89
CA ARG A 103 -6.99 -0.63 13.24
C ARG A 103 -5.89 -1.62 12.87
N ILE A 104 -4.86 -1.21 12.10
CA ILE A 104 -3.86 -2.14 11.59
C ILE A 104 -3.00 -2.69 12.73
N ARG A 105 -2.34 -1.81 13.49
CA ARG A 105 -1.43 -2.22 14.57
C ARG A 105 -2.11 -3.08 15.64
N PRO A 106 -3.30 -2.73 16.16
CA PRO A 106 -3.99 -3.60 17.10
C PRO A 106 -4.37 -4.99 16.54
N ALA A 107 -4.71 -5.08 15.23
CA ALA A 107 -4.98 -6.37 14.60
C ALA A 107 -3.71 -7.22 14.48
N LEU A 108 -2.59 -6.62 14.08
CA LEU A 108 -1.29 -7.30 14.03
C LEU A 108 -0.83 -7.78 15.42
N GLU A 109 -1.08 -6.99 16.47
CA GLU A 109 -0.77 -7.34 17.85
C GLU A 109 -1.60 -8.53 18.37
N ARG A 110 -2.81 -8.73 17.81
CA ARG A 110 -3.63 -9.93 18.09
C ARG A 110 -3.23 -11.15 17.24
N GLY A 111 -2.20 -11.05 16.43
CA GLY A 111 -1.76 -12.15 15.53
C GLY A 111 -2.62 -12.32 14.28
N GLU A 112 -3.43 -11.33 13.91
CA GLU A 112 -4.28 -11.39 12.72
C GLU A 112 -3.48 -11.14 11.44
N VAL A 113 -3.88 -11.75 10.33
CA VAL A 113 -3.43 -11.34 9.00
C VAL A 113 -4.23 -10.12 8.59
N VAL A 114 -3.55 -8.99 8.38
CA VAL A 114 -4.17 -7.76 7.89
C VAL A 114 -3.98 -7.66 6.39
N ILE A 115 -5.08 -7.57 5.64
CA ILE A 115 -5.08 -7.34 4.21
C ILE A 115 -5.56 -5.91 3.97
N CYS A 116 -4.72 -5.08 3.33
CA CYS A 116 -5.01 -3.68 3.09
C CYS A 116 -5.01 -3.36 1.58
N ASP A 117 -6.12 -2.83 1.08
CA ASP A 117 -6.21 -2.29 -0.29
C ASP A 117 -5.65 -0.87 -0.28
N ARG A 118 -4.46 -0.67 -0.82
CA ARG A 118 -3.58 0.51 -0.80
C ARG A 118 -2.92 0.79 0.56
N PHE A 119 -1.69 1.31 0.49
CA PHE A 119 -0.92 1.74 1.66
C PHE A 119 0.06 2.87 1.28
N VAL A 120 1.26 2.87 1.85
CA VAL A 120 2.29 3.90 1.66
C VAL A 120 2.65 4.09 0.19
N ASP A 121 2.81 3.01 -0.56
CA ASP A 121 3.28 3.04 -1.94
C ASP A 121 2.30 3.76 -2.87
N SER A 122 0.99 3.71 -2.56
CA SER A 122 0.00 4.59 -3.23
C SER A 122 0.33 6.06 -3.07
N SER A 123 0.66 6.54 -1.85
CA SER A 123 1.02 7.96 -1.67
C SER A 123 2.33 8.32 -2.37
N VAL A 124 3.34 7.44 -2.33
CA VAL A 124 4.61 7.67 -3.03
C VAL A 124 4.39 7.79 -4.53
N SER A 125 3.52 6.94 -5.10
CA SER A 125 3.23 6.95 -6.52
C SER A 125 2.32 8.13 -6.92
N TYR A 126 1.20 8.35 -6.22
CA TYR A 126 0.23 9.38 -6.58
C TYR A 126 0.70 10.79 -6.21
N GLN A 127 1.08 11.04 -4.95
CA GLN A 127 1.51 12.36 -4.49
C GLN A 127 2.99 12.61 -4.79
N GLY A 128 3.84 11.60 -4.64
CA GLY A 128 5.28 11.73 -4.91
C GLY A 128 5.58 11.93 -6.39
N ALA A 129 5.21 10.97 -7.24
CA ALA A 129 5.47 11.00 -8.67
C ALA A 129 4.37 11.76 -9.44
N GLY A 130 3.10 11.37 -9.28
CA GLY A 130 1.98 11.94 -10.02
C GLY A 130 1.80 13.44 -9.79
N ARG A 131 1.86 13.91 -8.54
CA ARG A 131 1.80 15.35 -8.18
C ARG A 131 3.16 16.05 -8.23
N GLY A 132 4.25 15.33 -8.45
CA GLY A 132 5.58 15.93 -8.54
C GLY A 132 6.15 16.44 -7.21
N LEU A 133 5.67 15.97 -6.05
CA LEU A 133 6.22 16.35 -4.75
C LEU A 133 7.58 15.71 -4.44
N GLY A 134 7.99 14.71 -5.24
CA GLY A 134 9.17 13.89 -5.01
C GLY A 134 8.85 12.65 -4.16
N THR A 135 9.21 11.49 -4.70
CA THR A 135 8.91 10.17 -4.10
C THR A 135 9.56 10.02 -2.72
N GLU A 136 10.80 10.46 -2.56
CA GLU A 136 11.55 10.35 -1.31
C GLU A 136 10.92 11.19 -0.18
N ARG A 137 10.55 12.43 -0.48
CA ARG A 137 9.88 13.33 0.49
C ARG A 137 8.53 12.77 0.96
N VAL A 138 7.74 12.24 0.03
CA VAL A 138 6.44 11.64 0.38
C VAL A 138 6.64 10.32 1.13
N LEU A 139 7.67 9.55 0.83
CA LEU A 139 8.03 8.36 1.59
C LEU A 139 8.41 8.69 3.04
N GLU A 140 9.22 9.72 3.27
CA GLU A 140 9.59 10.17 4.63
C GLU A 140 8.36 10.60 5.44
N LEU A 141 7.47 11.41 4.85
CA LEU A 141 6.20 11.80 5.48
C LEU A 141 5.40 10.56 5.92
N ASN A 142 5.31 9.57 5.04
CA ASN A 142 4.52 8.37 5.32
C ASN A 142 5.22 7.42 6.30
N ARG A 143 6.55 7.31 6.30
CA ARG A 143 7.31 6.57 7.33
C ARG A 143 7.01 7.10 8.73
N TRP A 144 6.95 8.42 8.87
CA TRP A 144 6.54 9.04 10.13
C TRP A 144 5.09 8.72 10.48
N ALA A 145 4.16 8.84 9.52
CA ALA A 145 2.74 8.56 9.72
C ALA A 145 2.48 7.10 10.16
N VAL A 146 3.17 6.13 9.57
CA VAL A 146 3.00 4.71 9.92
C VAL A 146 3.90 4.24 11.07
N GLN A 147 4.74 5.14 11.64
CA GLN A 147 5.67 4.81 12.73
C GLN A 147 6.53 3.58 12.42
N GLY A 148 7.10 3.54 11.23
CA GLY A 148 7.99 2.49 10.77
C GLY A 148 7.33 1.14 10.43
N LEU A 149 6.00 1.06 10.39
CA LEU A 149 5.33 -0.16 9.95
C LEU A 149 5.61 -0.42 8.47
N VAL A 150 6.09 -1.61 8.15
CA VAL A 150 6.40 -2.06 6.79
C VAL A 150 5.59 -3.33 6.50
N PRO A 151 4.94 -3.44 5.32
CA PRO A 151 4.28 -4.68 4.92
C PRO A 151 5.27 -5.84 4.75
N GLU A 152 4.85 -7.04 5.14
CA GLU A 152 5.58 -8.29 4.84
C GLU A 152 5.54 -8.59 3.34
N LEU A 153 4.43 -8.26 2.69
CA LEU A 153 4.28 -8.40 1.25
C LEU A 153 3.43 -7.26 0.67
N THR A 154 3.90 -6.71 -0.44
CA THR A 154 3.09 -5.86 -1.33
C THR A 154 2.79 -6.63 -2.61
N VAL A 155 1.52 -6.88 -2.88
CA VAL A 155 1.04 -7.44 -4.15
C VAL A 155 0.76 -6.28 -5.10
N LEU A 156 1.61 -6.12 -6.10
CA LEU A 156 1.43 -5.12 -7.15
C LEU A 156 0.69 -5.76 -8.33
N LEU A 157 -0.54 -5.31 -8.56
CA LEU A 157 -1.30 -5.66 -9.75
C LEU A 157 -0.99 -4.65 -10.84
N ASP A 158 -0.06 -5.02 -11.72
CA ASP A 158 0.35 -4.17 -12.84
C ASP A 158 -0.62 -4.38 -14.01
N VAL A 159 -1.22 -3.30 -14.49
CA VAL A 159 -2.18 -3.32 -15.60
C VAL A 159 -1.86 -2.18 -16.56
N ASP A 160 -1.99 -2.45 -17.83
CA ASP A 160 -1.94 -1.40 -18.83
C ASP A 160 -3.16 -0.46 -18.69
N GLN A 161 -2.95 0.80 -19.06
CA GLN A 161 -3.96 1.83 -18.85
C GLN A 161 -5.23 1.58 -19.66
N THR A 162 -5.12 0.99 -20.85
CA THR A 162 -6.27 0.71 -21.71
C THR A 162 -7.21 -0.31 -21.06
N THR A 163 -6.65 -1.39 -20.54
CA THR A 163 -7.36 -2.42 -19.79
C THR A 163 -7.96 -1.85 -18.50
N ALA A 164 -7.21 -1.04 -17.76
CA ALA A 164 -7.68 -0.39 -16.55
C ALA A 164 -8.88 0.54 -16.81
N GLU A 165 -8.81 1.35 -17.87
CA GLU A 165 -9.91 2.23 -18.30
C GLU A 165 -11.15 1.45 -18.73
N ALA A 166 -10.99 0.36 -19.51
CA ALA A 166 -12.10 -0.49 -19.93
C ALA A 166 -12.84 -1.06 -18.70
N ARG A 167 -12.11 -1.62 -17.74
CA ARG A 167 -12.67 -2.17 -16.50
C ARG A 167 -13.35 -1.11 -15.62
N ARG A 168 -12.83 0.12 -15.59
CA ARG A 168 -13.50 1.24 -14.88
C ARG A 168 -14.83 1.62 -15.51
N ARG A 169 -14.88 1.71 -16.86
CA ARG A 169 -16.12 2.02 -17.59
C ARG A 169 -17.21 0.97 -17.35
N GLU A 170 -16.84 -0.31 -17.31
CA GLU A 170 -17.79 -1.41 -17.06
C GLU A 170 -18.42 -1.35 -15.66
N ARG A 171 -17.70 -0.81 -14.66
CA ARG A 171 -18.21 -0.71 -13.28
C ARG A 171 -19.30 0.36 -13.10
N ALA A 172 -19.49 1.27 -14.03
CA ALA A 172 -20.48 2.37 -13.96
C ALA A 172 -20.46 3.16 -12.63
N VAL A 173 -19.32 3.24 -11.95
CA VAL A 173 -19.16 3.99 -10.69
C VAL A 173 -18.80 5.43 -11.03
N VAL A 174 -19.32 6.38 -10.24
CA VAL A 174 -18.94 7.79 -10.34
C VAL A 174 -17.43 7.92 -10.12
N THR A 175 -16.76 8.52 -11.09
CA THR A 175 -15.31 8.77 -11.06
C THR A 175 -14.99 9.77 -9.95
N ASP A 176 -14.10 9.41 -9.06
CA ASP A 176 -13.62 10.32 -8.00
C ASP A 176 -12.58 11.33 -8.54
N ARG A 177 -12.16 12.26 -7.69
CA ARG A 177 -11.22 13.33 -8.05
C ARG A 177 -9.88 12.79 -8.54
N MET A 178 -9.39 11.68 -7.96
CA MET A 178 -8.10 11.10 -8.34
C MET A 178 -8.18 10.31 -9.65
N GLU A 179 -9.30 9.59 -9.84
CA GLU A 179 -9.55 8.84 -11.08
C GLU A 179 -9.76 9.75 -12.29
N SER A 180 -10.19 11.01 -12.08
CA SER A 180 -10.44 12.00 -13.15
C SER A 180 -9.17 12.67 -13.68
N GLU A 181 -8.02 12.40 -13.13
CA GLU A 181 -6.73 12.99 -13.55
C GLU A 181 -6.33 12.61 -14.98
N ALA A 182 -5.49 13.45 -15.58
CA ALA A 182 -5.01 13.25 -16.94
C ALA A 182 -4.17 11.96 -17.09
N ARG A 183 -4.13 11.40 -18.28
CA ARG A 183 -3.38 10.18 -18.60
C ARG A 183 -1.93 10.21 -18.14
N ALA A 184 -1.22 11.33 -18.38
CA ALA A 184 0.18 11.48 -17.98
C ALA A 184 0.40 11.34 -16.46
N PHE A 185 -0.60 11.73 -15.64
CA PHE A 185 -0.58 11.52 -14.20
C PHE A 185 -0.60 10.02 -13.87
N HIS A 186 -1.50 9.26 -14.47
CA HIS A 186 -1.60 7.81 -14.25
C HIS A 186 -0.39 7.05 -14.79
N ASP A 187 0.21 7.51 -15.91
CA ASP A 187 1.44 6.93 -16.44
C ASP A 187 2.62 7.12 -15.45
N ALA A 188 2.74 8.30 -14.85
CA ALA A 188 3.75 8.57 -13.81
C ALA A 188 3.52 7.73 -12.55
N VAL A 189 2.27 7.56 -12.12
CA VAL A 189 1.89 6.71 -10.98
C VAL A 189 2.29 5.25 -11.23
N ASN A 190 1.94 4.70 -12.40
CA ASN A 190 2.25 3.31 -12.74
C ASN A 190 3.77 3.08 -12.86
N ALA A 191 4.51 4.03 -13.44
CA ALA A 191 5.97 3.97 -13.49
C ALA A 191 6.58 3.93 -12.09
N ALA A 192 6.08 4.77 -11.17
CA ALA A 192 6.56 4.80 -9.78
C ALA A 192 6.28 3.49 -9.04
N PHE A 193 5.13 2.85 -9.21
CA PHE A 193 4.87 1.53 -8.63
C PHE A 193 5.87 0.48 -9.10
N ARG A 194 6.17 0.44 -10.40
CA ARG A 194 7.17 -0.50 -10.96
C ARG A 194 8.56 -0.22 -10.40
N GLU A 195 8.94 1.04 -10.26
CA GLU A 195 10.22 1.43 -9.68
C GLU A 195 10.35 1.01 -8.21
N LEU A 196 9.32 1.22 -7.39
CA LEU A 196 9.27 0.77 -6.00
C LEU A 196 9.41 -0.75 -5.89
N ALA A 197 8.73 -1.50 -6.74
CA ALA A 197 8.85 -2.95 -6.78
C ALA A 197 10.26 -3.41 -7.19
N ALA A 198 10.87 -2.76 -8.18
CA ALA A 198 12.23 -3.07 -8.60
C ALA A 198 13.29 -2.79 -7.52
N GLN A 199 13.08 -1.78 -6.67
CA GLN A 199 13.98 -1.43 -5.57
C GLN A 199 13.93 -2.41 -4.39
N ALA A 200 12.85 -3.19 -4.25
CA ALA A 200 12.68 -4.12 -3.11
C ALA A 200 12.01 -5.44 -3.56
N PRO A 201 12.61 -6.20 -4.50
CA PRO A 201 11.95 -7.34 -5.16
C PRO A 201 11.54 -8.46 -4.18
N SER A 202 12.23 -8.64 -3.08
CA SER A 202 11.87 -9.64 -2.06
C SER A 202 10.55 -9.32 -1.34
N ARG A 203 10.17 -8.05 -1.27
CA ARG A 203 8.95 -7.55 -0.61
C ARG A 203 7.76 -7.46 -1.57
N TYR A 204 7.96 -7.60 -2.87
CA TYR A 204 6.90 -7.48 -3.85
C TYR A 204 6.58 -8.82 -4.53
N LEU A 205 5.30 -9.02 -4.78
CA LEU A 205 4.78 -9.94 -5.78
C LEU A 205 4.15 -9.11 -6.90
N VAL A 206 4.83 -9.01 -8.03
CA VAL A 206 4.34 -8.27 -9.19
C VAL A 206 3.62 -9.22 -10.12
N LEU A 207 2.34 -8.93 -10.42
CA LEU A 207 1.50 -9.77 -11.26
C LEU A 207 0.91 -8.94 -12.40
N ASP A 208 0.93 -9.50 -13.61
CA ASP A 208 0.21 -8.95 -14.75
C ASP A 208 -1.29 -9.10 -14.53
N ALA A 209 -1.95 -8.00 -14.22
CA ALA A 209 -3.36 -7.99 -13.91
C ALA A 209 -4.29 -8.26 -15.13
N SER A 210 -3.71 -8.47 -16.33
CA SER A 210 -4.46 -8.95 -17.50
C SER A 210 -4.74 -10.45 -17.45
N ALA A 211 -3.97 -11.21 -16.64
CA ALA A 211 -4.14 -12.64 -16.45
C ALA A 211 -5.52 -12.98 -15.83
N PRO A 212 -5.99 -14.24 -16.00
CA PRO A 212 -7.23 -14.71 -15.39
C PRO A 212 -7.24 -14.54 -13.87
N ALA A 213 -8.36 -14.06 -13.31
CA ALA A 213 -8.46 -13.74 -11.89
C ALA A 213 -8.14 -14.92 -10.97
N ALA A 214 -8.46 -16.16 -11.38
CA ALA A 214 -8.15 -17.36 -10.62
C ALA A 214 -6.64 -17.61 -10.53
N GLU A 215 -5.91 -17.47 -11.62
CA GLU A 215 -4.45 -17.63 -11.66
C GLU A 215 -3.75 -16.59 -10.75
N LEU A 216 -4.23 -15.35 -10.77
CA LEU A 216 -3.74 -14.31 -9.87
C LEU A 216 -4.00 -14.68 -8.41
N THR A 217 -5.20 -15.18 -8.11
CA THR A 217 -5.57 -15.60 -6.75
C THR A 217 -4.66 -16.73 -6.27
N ASP A 218 -4.44 -17.75 -7.09
CA ASP A 218 -3.61 -18.90 -6.73
C ASP A 218 -2.17 -18.47 -6.42
N ALA A 219 -1.56 -17.65 -7.29
CA ALA A 219 -0.21 -17.12 -7.08
C ALA A 219 -0.10 -16.28 -5.79
N ILE A 220 -1.12 -15.48 -5.48
CA ILE A 220 -1.16 -14.65 -4.27
C ILE A 220 -1.29 -15.54 -3.03
N VAL A 221 -2.20 -16.52 -3.05
CA VAL A 221 -2.41 -17.46 -1.92
C VAL A 221 -1.14 -18.24 -1.63
N ASP A 222 -0.51 -18.80 -2.65
CA ASP A 222 0.74 -19.57 -2.51
C ASP A 222 1.85 -18.72 -1.86
N ARG A 223 2.05 -17.50 -2.36
CA ARG A 223 3.08 -16.59 -1.81
C ARG A 223 2.79 -16.20 -0.36
N VAL A 224 1.55 -15.85 -0.04
CA VAL A 224 1.16 -15.45 1.32
C VAL A 224 1.25 -16.63 2.28
N THR A 225 0.81 -17.81 1.87
CA THR A 225 0.89 -19.01 2.70
C THR A 225 2.34 -19.36 3.04
N GLY A 226 3.26 -19.24 2.08
CA GLY A 226 4.70 -19.41 2.31
C GLY A 226 5.23 -18.46 3.38
N ILE A 227 4.93 -17.16 3.28
CA ILE A 227 5.34 -16.16 4.28
C ILE A 227 4.78 -16.51 5.67
N LEU A 228 3.51 -16.90 5.77
CA LEU A 228 2.87 -17.22 7.05
C LEU A 228 3.42 -18.50 7.69
N ALA A 229 3.90 -19.46 6.90
CA ALA A 229 4.59 -20.66 7.40
C ALA A 229 5.94 -20.31 8.02
N GLU A 230 6.75 -19.46 7.35
CA GLU A 230 8.04 -18.98 7.87
C GLU A 230 7.87 -18.25 9.22
N HIS A 231 6.80 -17.45 9.39
CA HIS A 231 6.51 -16.76 10.66
C HIS A 231 6.18 -17.73 11.79
N THR A 232 5.61 -18.90 11.49
CA THR A 232 5.25 -19.90 12.50
C THR A 232 6.49 -20.65 13.00
N GLU A 233 7.42 -20.96 12.12
CA GLU A 233 8.66 -21.70 12.45
C GLU A 233 9.64 -20.87 13.30
N VAL A 234 9.69 -19.55 13.09
CA VAL A 234 10.56 -18.63 13.89
C VAL A 234 10.03 -18.43 15.31
N SER A 235 8.75 -18.75 15.56
CA SER A 235 8.08 -18.55 16.86
C SER A 235 8.01 -19.82 17.71
N ALA A 236 8.45 -20.98 17.19
CA ALA A 236 8.51 -22.28 17.86
C ALA A 236 9.92 -22.58 18.36
#